data_d244d395003ebee3682359a30c6b37be
#
_entry.id   d244d395003ebee3682359a30c6b37be
#
_cell.length_a   1.000
_cell.length_b   1.000
_cell.length_c   1.000
_cell.angle_alpha   90.00
_cell.angle_beta   90.00
_cell.angle_gamma   90.00
#
_symmetry.space_group_name_H-M   'P 1'
#
loop_
_entity.id
_entity.type
_entity.pdbx_description
1 polymer ?
#
loop_
_entity_poly.entity_id
_entity_poly.type
_entity_poly.pdbx_seq_one_letter_code
_entity_poly.pdbx_strand_id
1 'polypeptide(L)'
;MANYNINTICVQGGYEPKKGEPRVVPIVQSTTFKYETSRQMGDLFDLKEPGYFYTRLANPTNDAVANKICQLEGGVAAILTSSGQAANFYAIFNIAGAGDHVIASSAIYGGTYNLIAKTMKNMGIETTFVDPDISAEDLESKFRPNTKLVFGEVLANPALKILDIEKFAQAAHKHGVPLIVDNTFPTPIFCRPFEWGADIVTHSTTKYMNGFANSVGGAVVDSGNFDWTKYSEKFPGLTTPDETYHGTVYTESFGKAAYIVKMTTNLMRDLGSIPSPQNSFYLGVGLETLHLRMERHYENALALAKHLEKHPKVSWVSFSGLEKDSQHELAKKYLPKGSCGVISFGVVGGREAAVKFMDSLKLAAIVTHVADARTCVLHPASTTHRQMNDEELLAAGVSPDLIRMSVGIEDVQDIIADVDQALEK
;
A
#
# COMPACT_ATOMS: atom_id res chain seq x y z
N MET A 1 2.85 8.17 24.42
CA MET A 1 3.41 6.81 24.29
C MET A 1 4.93 6.90 24.26
N ALA A 2 5.65 5.92 24.84
CA ALA A 2 7.10 5.88 24.77
C ALA A 2 7.56 5.80 23.30
N ASN A 3 8.64 6.50 22.98
CA ASN A 3 9.20 6.55 21.62
C ASN A 3 9.98 5.24 21.35
N TYR A 4 9.26 4.16 21.05
CA TYR A 4 9.88 2.86 20.74
C TYR A 4 10.41 2.81 19.31
N ASN A 5 11.48 2.04 19.11
CA ASN A 5 11.97 1.69 17.77
C ASN A 5 10.97 0.80 17.03
N ILE A 6 11.01 0.84 15.70
CA ILE A 6 10.04 0.17 14.83
C ILE A 6 9.88 -1.32 15.11
N ASN A 7 10.98 -2.04 15.42
CA ASN A 7 10.93 -3.48 15.74
C ASN A 7 10.11 -3.75 17.01
N THR A 8 10.22 -2.87 18.02
CA THR A 8 9.40 -2.96 19.23
C THR A 8 7.93 -2.65 18.93
N ILE A 9 7.66 -1.68 18.04
CA ILE A 9 6.30 -1.35 17.62
C ILE A 9 5.66 -2.53 16.89
N CYS A 10 6.40 -3.26 16.03
CA CYS A 10 5.89 -4.48 15.40
C CYS A 10 5.30 -5.45 16.43
N VAL A 11 6.00 -5.67 17.54
CA VAL A 11 5.62 -6.65 18.55
C VAL A 11 4.59 -6.09 19.54
N GLN A 12 4.79 -4.86 20.04
CA GLN A 12 4.04 -4.32 21.18
C GLN A 12 3.02 -3.22 20.81
N GLY A 13 3.07 -2.68 19.59
CA GLY A 13 2.22 -1.56 19.19
C GLY A 13 0.74 -1.92 19.05
N GLY A 14 -0.10 -0.91 19.10
CA GLY A 14 -1.54 -0.98 18.77
C GLY A 14 -2.47 -1.50 19.84
N TYR A 15 -2.03 -2.41 20.71
CA TYR A 15 -2.82 -2.98 21.80
C TYR A 15 -2.05 -2.96 23.12
N GLU A 16 -2.67 -2.37 24.14
CA GLU A 16 -2.11 -2.28 25.49
C GLU A 16 -3.10 -2.91 26.48
N PRO A 17 -2.89 -4.19 26.87
CA PRO A 17 -3.80 -4.88 27.77
C PRO A 17 -3.69 -4.32 29.19
N LYS A 18 -4.84 -4.10 29.84
CA LYS A 18 -4.93 -3.77 31.26
C LYS A 18 -4.79 -5.02 32.14
N LYS A 19 -4.70 -4.81 33.45
CA LYS A 19 -4.61 -5.91 34.43
C LYS A 19 -5.80 -6.87 34.27
N GLY A 20 -5.52 -8.13 34.00
CA GLY A 20 -6.54 -9.17 33.84
C GLY A 20 -7.11 -9.30 32.41
N GLU A 21 -6.73 -8.42 31.47
CA GLU A 21 -7.10 -8.55 30.07
C GLU A 21 -6.18 -9.53 29.33
N PRO A 22 -6.66 -10.11 28.21
CA PRO A 22 -5.85 -11.00 27.37
C PRO A 22 -4.58 -10.29 26.89
N ARG A 23 -3.44 -10.99 26.90
CA ARG A 23 -2.18 -10.45 26.36
C ARG A 23 -2.22 -10.25 24.84
N VAL A 24 -2.96 -11.10 24.14
CA VAL A 24 -3.15 -11.03 22.68
C VAL A 24 -4.46 -10.30 22.41
N VAL A 25 -4.50 -9.48 21.36
CA VAL A 25 -5.73 -8.79 20.91
C VAL A 25 -6.87 -9.80 20.76
N PRO A 26 -8.00 -9.65 21.49
CA PRO A 26 -9.14 -10.54 21.34
C PRO A 26 -9.81 -10.39 19.96
N ILE A 27 -10.35 -11.48 19.42
CA ILE A 27 -11.21 -11.42 18.24
C ILE A 27 -12.63 -11.07 18.69
N VAL A 28 -13.03 -9.82 18.51
CA VAL A 28 -14.38 -9.34 18.86
C VAL A 28 -15.31 -9.56 17.68
N GLN A 29 -15.87 -10.77 17.59
CA GLN A 29 -16.78 -11.18 16.52
C GLN A 29 -18.23 -10.80 16.87
N SER A 30 -18.53 -9.50 16.89
CA SER A 30 -19.85 -8.95 17.18
C SER A 30 -20.25 -7.92 16.11
N THR A 31 -21.53 -7.88 15.74
CA THR A 31 -22.06 -6.85 14.82
C THR A 31 -22.35 -5.55 15.57
N THR A 32 -22.81 -5.64 16.83
CA THR A 32 -23.27 -4.51 17.65
C THR A 32 -22.75 -4.63 19.06
N PHE A 33 -22.88 -3.54 19.83
CA PHE A 33 -22.43 -3.45 21.21
C PHE A 33 -23.59 -2.97 22.09
N LYS A 34 -23.59 -3.35 23.37
CA LYS A 34 -24.61 -2.96 24.34
C LYS A 34 -24.34 -1.57 24.90
N TYR A 35 -25.40 -0.78 25.03
CA TYR A 35 -25.40 0.53 25.69
C TYR A 35 -26.10 0.44 27.05
N GLU A 36 -25.77 1.36 27.94
CA GLU A 36 -26.49 1.47 29.25
C GLU A 36 -27.78 2.29 29.12
N THR A 37 -27.76 3.33 28.28
CA THR A 37 -28.89 4.22 28.06
C THR A 37 -29.07 4.58 26.58
N SER A 38 -30.30 4.97 26.18
CA SER A 38 -30.58 5.52 24.85
C SER A 38 -29.84 6.83 24.59
N ARG A 39 -29.57 7.62 25.64
CA ARG A 39 -28.77 8.84 25.52
C ARG A 39 -27.34 8.53 25.14
N GLN A 40 -26.68 7.59 25.82
CA GLN A 40 -25.33 7.16 25.48
C GLN A 40 -25.25 6.68 24.01
N MET A 41 -26.25 5.91 23.58
CA MET A 41 -26.33 5.49 22.18
C MET A 41 -26.39 6.71 21.25
N GLY A 42 -27.24 7.71 21.55
CA GLY A 42 -27.33 8.92 20.73
C GLY A 42 -26.01 9.71 20.69
N ASP A 43 -25.34 9.88 21.81
CA ASP A 43 -24.08 10.63 21.92
C ASP A 43 -22.95 9.95 21.11
N LEU A 44 -22.92 8.60 21.03
CA LEU A 44 -22.02 7.85 20.16
C LEU A 44 -22.33 8.07 18.67
N PHE A 45 -23.60 8.03 18.28
CA PHE A 45 -24.02 8.29 16.89
C PHE A 45 -23.73 9.73 16.46
N ASP A 46 -23.83 10.68 17.39
CA ASP A 46 -23.52 12.09 17.17
C ASP A 46 -22.00 12.40 17.22
N LEU A 47 -21.15 11.38 17.40
CA LEU A 47 -19.69 11.50 17.54
C LEU A 47 -19.25 12.38 18.72
N LYS A 48 -20.10 12.54 19.75
CA LYS A 48 -19.80 13.30 20.97
C LYS A 48 -18.94 12.53 21.97
N GLU A 49 -19.07 11.20 21.94
CA GLU A 49 -18.28 10.29 22.78
C GLU A 49 -17.61 9.22 21.92
N PRO A 50 -16.37 8.81 22.26
CA PRO A 50 -15.73 7.67 21.62
C PRO A 50 -16.34 6.35 22.10
N GLY A 51 -16.46 5.35 21.21
CA GLY A 51 -16.94 4.03 21.60
C GLY A 51 -17.34 3.16 20.42
N TYR A 52 -17.77 1.96 20.75
CA TYR A 52 -18.19 0.97 19.75
C TYR A 52 -19.72 0.83 19.75
N PHE A 53 -20.33 0.89 18.59
CA PHE A 53 -21.76 0.69 18.43
C PHE A 53 -22.11 -0.28 17.28
N TYR A 54 -21.35 -0.27 16.21
CA TYR A 54 -21.55 -1.15 15.08
C TYR A 54 -20.21 -1.46 14.36
N THR A 55 -19.90 -2.73 14.17
CA THR A 55 -18.58 -3.19 13.67
C THR A 55 -18.23 -2.62 12.29
N ARG A 56 -19.18 -2.26 11.44
CA ARG A 56 -18.91 -1.61 10.16
C ARG A 56 -18.19 -0.26 10.31
N LEU A 57 -18.38 0.45 11.42
CA LEU A 57 -17.72 1.72 11.69
C LEU A 57 -16.48 1.56 12.57
N ALA A 58 -16.59 0.78 13.64
CA ALA A 58 -15.50 0.55 14.57
C ALA A 58 -15.62 -0.82 15.24
N ASN A 59 -14.48 -1.48 15.45
CA ASN A 59 -14.38 -2.77 16.14
C ASN A 59 -13.07 -2.84 16.91
N PRO A 60 -13.07 -3.27 18.19
CA PRO A 60 -11.86 -3.28 19.02
C PRO A 60 -10.66 -4.01 18.41
N THR A 61 -10.89 -5.13 17.70
CA THR A 61 -9.83 -5.90 17.04
C THR A 61 -9.26 -5.13 15.85
N ASN A 62 -10.15 -4.57 15.01
CA ASN A 62 -9.74 -3.79 13.83
C ASN A 62 -8.96 -2.55 14.23
N ASP A 63 -9.43 -1.84 15.24
CA ASP A 63 -8.82 -0.60 15.73
C ASP A 63 -7.44 -0.84 16.36
N ALA A 64 -7.28 -1.92 17.10
CA ALA A 64 -5.98 -2.29 17.67
C ALA A 64 -4.93 -2.53 16.57
N VAL A 65 -5.32 -3.19 15.47
CA VAL A 65 -4.43 -3.46 14.34
C VAL A 65 -4.22 -2.20 13.49
N ALA A 66 -5.25 -1.39 13.26
CA ALA A 66 -5.13 -0.10 12.61
C ALA A 66 -4.15 0.82 13.35
N ASN A 67 -4.26 0.89 14.68
CA ASN A 67 -3.37 1.66 15.55
C ASN A 67 -1.92 1.16 15.47
N LYS A 68 -1.69 -0.17 15.38
CA LYS A 68 -0.34 -0.72 15.16
C LYS A 68 0.26 -0.23 13.85
N ILE A 69 -0.49 -0.29 12.75
CA ILE A 69 -0.03 0.20 11.43
C ILE A 69 0.20 1.72 11.48
N CYS A 70 -0.69 2.47 12.12
CA CYS A 70 -0.53 3.91 12.33
C CYS A 70 0.79 4.24 13.03
N GLN A 71 1.12 3.52 14.11
CA GLN A 71 2.38 3.70 14.84
C GLN A 71 3.61 3.31 14.00
N LEU A 72 3.51 2.24 13.21
CA LEU A 72 4.59 1.80 12.32
C LEU A 72 4.90 2.85 11.26
N GLU A 73 3.90 3.45 10.63
CA GLU A 73 4.07 4.54 9.66
C GLU A 73 4.41 5.88 10.33
N GLY A 74 4.10 6.07 11.61
CA GLY A 74 4.26 7.34 12.32
C GLY A 74 3.15 8.33 12.02
N GLY A 75 1.96 7.84 11.71
CA GLY A 75 0.76 8.63 11.48
C GLY A 75 0.03 9.06 12.75
N VAL A 76 -1.06 9.80 12.59
CA VAL A 76 -1.93 10.26 13.67
C VAL A 76 -3.21 9.45 13.78
N ALA A 77 -3.68 8.89 12.66
CA ALA A 77 -4.88 8.06 12.58
C ALA A 77 -4.78 7.06 11.42
N ALA A 78 -5.44 5.93 11.55
CA ALA A 78 -5.52 4.91 10.51
C ALA A 78 -6.86 4.18 10.53
N ILE A 79 -7.21 3.59 9.37
CA ILE A 79 -8.38 2.72 9.22
C ILE A 79 -8.00 1.49 8.41
N LEU A 80 -8.57 0.33 8.78
CA LEU A 80 -8.46 -0.88 7.97
C LEU A 80 -9.60 -0.97 6.95
N THR A 81 -9.29 -1.54 5.79
CA THR A 81 -10.25 -1.82 4.72
C THR A 81 -10.21 -3.28 4.30
N SER A 82 -11.25 -3.74 3.59
CA SER A 82 -11.36 -5.13 3.12
C SER A 82 -10.33 -5.53 2.06
N SER A 83 -9.64 -4.56 1.45
CA SER A 83 -8.60 -4.79 0.44
C SER A 83 -7.76 -3.54 0.21
N GLY A 84 -6.56 -3.70 -0.38
CA GLY A 84 -5.74 -2.56 -0.82
C GLY A 84 -6.45 -1.68 -1.86
N GLN A 85 -7.27 -2.28 -2.75
CA GLN A 85 -8.06 -1.51 -3.70
C GLN A 85 -9.13 -0.64 -3.01
N ALA A 86 -9.76 -1.14 -1.95
CA ALA A 86 -10.66 -0.34 -1.14
C ALA A 86 -9.91 0.79 -0.42
N ALA A 87 -8.68 0.53 0.05
CA ALA A 87 -7.84 1.56 0.66
C ALA A 87 -7.53 2.69 -0.34
N ASN A 88 -7.06 2.34 -1.54
CA ASN A 88 -6.75 3.32 -2.59
C ASN A 88 -8.00 4.08 -3.04
N PHE A 89 -9.14 3.38 -3.22
CA PHE A 89 -10.41 4.01 -3.57
C PHE A 89 -10.84 5.01 -2.48
N TYR A 90 -10.84 4.59 -1.22
CA TYR A 90 -11.27 5.46 -0.12
C TYR A 90 -10.33 6.65 0.06
N ALA A 91 -9.02 6.43 -0.04
CA ALA A 91 -8.06 7.52 0.09
C ALA A 91 -8.27 8.62 -0.96
N ILE A 92 -8.54 8.25 -2.20
CA ILE A 92 -8.79 9.21 -3.28
C ILE A 92 -10.19 9.80 -3.16
N PHE A 93 -11.23 8.96 -3.05
CA PHE A 93 -12.62 9.39 -3.09
C PHE A 93 -13.06 10.18 -1.85
N ASN A 94 -12.32 10.10 -0.75
CA ASN A 94 -12.57 10.90 0.45
C ASN A 94 -12.42 12.42 0.21
N ILE A 95 -11.62 12.83 -0.78
CA ILE A 95 -11.30 14.24 -1.05
C ILE A 95 -11.45 14.63 -2.52
N ALA A 96 -11.76 13.70 -3.41
CA ALA A 96 -12.01 13.95 -4.83
C ALA A 96 -13.34 13.34 -5.24
N GLY A 97 -14.12 14.04 -6.05
CA GLY A 97 -15.43 13.63 -6.56
C GLY A 97 -15.65 14.04 -8.01
N ALA A 98 -16.91 13.97 -8.47
CA ALA A 98 -17.25 14.33 -9.84
C ALA A 98 -16.86 15.79 -10.16
N GLY A 99 -16.16 15.98 -11.27
CA GLY A 99 -15.63 17.28 -11.71
C GLY A 99 -14.23 17.58 -11.20
N ASP A 100 -13.66 16.76 -10.32
CA ASP A 100 -12.31 16.92 -9.80
C ASP A 100 -11.25 16.24 -10.69
N HIS A 101 -10.00 16.64 -10.51
CA HIS A 101 -8.84 16.13 -11.21
C HIS A 101 -7.82 15.53 -10.24
N VAL A 102 -7.17 14.43 -10.67
CA VAL A 102 -6.10 13.74 -9.95
C VAL A 102 -4.86 13.62 -10.85
N ILE A 103 -3.67 13.82 -10.28
CA ILE A 103 -2.42 13.45 -10.95
C ILE A 103 -1.97 12.10 -10.35
N ALA A 104 -1.64 11.14 -11.21
CA ALA A 104 -1.16 9.84 -10.75
C ALA A 104 0.12 9.43 -11.49
N SER A 105 1.06 8.79 -10.78
CA SER A 105 2.17 8.12 -11.44
C SER A 105 1.63 7.01 -12.36
N SER A 106 2.21 6.86 -13.54
CA SER A 106 1.88 5.75 -14.46
C SER A 106 2.49 4.43 -13.98
N ALA A 107 3.59 4.47 -13.23
CA ALA A 107 4.19 3.31 -12.61
C ALA A 107 3.53 3.04 -11.25
N ILE A 108 2.41 2.35 -11.29
CA ILE A 108 1.63 1.87 -10.13
C ILE A 108 1.07 0.49 -10.45
N TYR A 109 0.59 -0.21 -9.42
CA TYR A 109 -0.08 -1.50 -9.59
C TYR A 109 -1.21 -1.43 -10.63
N GLY A 110 -1.24 -2.38 -11.58
CA GLY A 110 -2.20 -2.38 -12.69
C GLY A 110 -3.67 -2.32 -12.28
N GLY A 111 -4.02 -2.93 -11.13
CA GLY A 111 -5.37 -2.81 -10.57
C GLY A 111 -5.70 -1.38 -10.14
N THR A 112 -4.76 -0.66 -9.53
CA THR A 112 -4.92 0.74 -9.13
C THR A 112 -4.93 1.67 -10.35
N TYR A 113 -4.09 1.39 -11.35
CA TYR A 113 -4.16 2.10 -12.64
C TYR A 113 -5.56 2.00 -13.26
N ASN A 114 -6.12 0.80 -13.33
CA ASN A 114 -7.46 0.59 -13.87
C ASN A 114 -8.56 1.23 -13.01
N LEU A 115 -8.44 1.18 -11.68
CA LEU A 115 -9.34 1.87 -10.75
C LEU A 115 -9.41 3.36 -11.07
N ILE A 116 -8.26 4.00 -11.19
CA ILE A 116 -8.16 5.45 -11.44
C ILE A 116 -8.55 5.79 -12.89
N ALA A 117 -8.01 5.05 -13.89
CA ALA A 117 -8.19 5.36 -15.29
C ALA A 117 -9.59 5.06 -15.84
N LYS A 118 -10.32 4.12 -15.23
CA LYS A 118 -11.61 3.64 -15.74
C LYS A 118 -12.74 3.84 -14.74
N THR A 119 -12.60 3.25 -13.54
CA THR A 119 -13.68 3.25 -12.55
C THR A 119 -13.97 4.65 -12.03
N MET A 120 -12.95 5.39 -11.60
CA MET A 120 -13.10 6.76 -11.11
C MET A 120 -13.46 7.73 -12.22
N LYS A 121 -12.97 7.51 -13.43
CA LYS A 121 -13.42 8.29 -14.61
C LYS A 121 -14.93 8.18 -14.82
N ASN A 122 -15.50 6.97 -14.66
CA ASN A 122 -16.96 6.79 -14.76
C ASN A 122 -17.73 7.47 -13.61
N MET A 123 -17.03 7.80 -12.51
CA MET A 123 -17.56 8.60 -11.39
C MET A 123 -17.32 10.12 -11.59
N GLY A 124 -16.81 10.53 -12.75
CA GLY A 124 -16.59 11.92 -13.09
C GLY A 124 -15.26 12.51 -12.61
N ILE A 125 -14.32 11.69 -12.13
CA ILE A 125 -12.97 12.13 -11.72
C ILE A 125 -12.04 12.02 -12.92
N GLU A 126 -11.41 13.13 -13.31
CA GLU A 126 -10.41 13.14 -14.37
C GLU A 126 -9.01 12.83 -13.83
N THR A 127 -8.18 12.18 -14.64
CA THR A 127 -6.81 11.83 -14.22
C THR A 127 -5.80 12.16 -15.30
N THR A 128 -4.69 12.77 -14.90
CA THR A 128 -3.47 12.88 -15.70
C THR A 128 -2.43 11.90 -15.15
N PHE A 129 -2.05 10.91 -15.96
CA PHE A 129 -0.94 10.02 -15.63
C PHE A 129 0.38 10.66 -16.06
N VAL A 130 1.40 10.53 -15.21
CA VAL A 130 2.74 11.05 -15.43
C VAL A 130 3.79 9.95 -15.21
N ASP A 131 4.86 9.98 -16.00
CA ASP A 131 6.00 9.11 -15.75
C ASP A 131 6.64 9.46 -14.39
N PRO A 132 7.03 8.51 -13.53
CA PRO A 132 7.72 8.81 -12.27
C PRO A 132 9.06 9.55 -12.47
N ASP A 133 9.69 9.38 -13.62
CA ASP A 133 10.95 10.05 -13.97
C ASP A 133 10.72 11.49 -14.55
N ILE A 134 9.47 11.97 -14.63
CA ILE A 134 9.10 13.32 -15.10
C ILE A 134 9.91 14.41 -14.38
N SER A 135 10.30 15.46 -15.10
CA SER A 135 10.94 16.63 -14.48
C SER A 135 10.00 17.35 -13.50
N ALA A 136 10.55 18.08 -12.54
CA ALA A 136 9.74 18.86 -11.60
C ALA A 136 8.90 19.92 -12.33
N GLU A 137 9.47 20.59 -13.34
CA GLU A 137 8.80 21.62 -14.14
C GLU A 137 7.64 21.04 -14.95
N ASP A 138 7.87 19.90 -15.62
CA ASP A 138 6.82 19.23 -16.38
C ASP A 138 5.71 18.71 -15.47
N LEU A 139 6.05 18.18 -14.28
CA LEU A 139 5.09 17.72 -13.27
C LEU A 139 4.20 18.91 -12.81
N GLU A 140 4.80 20.05 -12.51
CA GLU A 140 4.05 21.26 -12.13
C GLU A 140 3.08 21.71 -13.22
N SER A 141 3.45 21.56 -14.50
CA SER A 141 2.58 21.91 -15.64
C SER A 141 1.30 21.08 -15.76
N LYS A 142 1.21 19.95 -15.05
CA LYS A 142 0.03 19.05 -15.08
C LYS A 142 -1.06 19.44 -14.10
N PHE A 143 -0.77 20.33 -13.15
CA PHE A 143 -1.78 20.77 -12.18
C PHE A 143 -2.82 21.66 -12.82
N ARG A 144 -4.08 21.47 -12.41
CA ARG A 144 -5.25 22.22 -12.83
C ARG A 144 -5.90 22.87 -11.60
N PRO A 145 -6.75 23.91 -11.75
CA PRO A 145 -7.45 24.52 -10.62
C PRO A 145 -8.26 23.51 -9.78
N ASN A 146 -8.83 22.49 -10.44
CA ASN A 146 -9.61 21.41 -9.82
C ASN A 146 -8.78 20.19 -9.43
N THR A 147 -7.45 20.23 -9.45
CA THR A 147 -6.61 19.14 -8.94
C THR A 147 -6.76 19.03 -7.42
N LYS A 148 -7.05 17.81 -6.93
CA LYS A 148 -7.31 17.51 -5.51
C LYS A 148 -6.18 16.76 -4.83
N LEU A 149 -5.42 15.96 -5.56
CA LEU A 149 -4.33 15.16 -4.99
C LEU A 149 -3.35 14.70 -6.06
N VAL A 150 -2.20 14.26 -5.59
CA VAL A 150 -1.23 13.47 -6.36
C VAL A 150 -1.19 12.07 -5.77
N PHE A 151 -1.17 11.02 -6.62
CA PHE A 151 -1.11 9.62 -6.21
C PHE A 151 0.14 8.94 -6.80
N GLY A 152 0.84 8.14 -5.99
CA GLY A 152 1.97 7.33 -6.44
C GLY A 152 2.12 6.04 -5.65
N GLU A 153 3.06 5.20 -6.05
CA GLU A 153 3.46 3.98 -5.36
C GLU A 153 4.97 4.05 -5.08
N VAL A 154 5.40 3.80 -3.85
CA VAL A 154 6.81 3.94 -3.45
C VAL A 154 7.71 3.06 -4.30
N LEU A 155 7.30 1.82 -4.52
CA LEU A 155 8.01 0.85 -5.36
C LEU A 155 6.98 0.10 -6.21
N ALA A 156 6.93 0.46 -7.48
CA ALA A 156 5.90 0.01 -8.43
C ALA A 156 6.00 -1.48 -8.79
N ASN A 157 4.86 -2.13 -8.95
CA ASN A 157 4.75 -3.52 -9.38
C ASN A 157 4.09 -3.60 -10.79
N PRO A 158 4.72 -4.23 -11.80
CA PRO A 158 5.92 -5.09 -11.75
C PRO A 158 7.23 -4.37 -12.09
N ALA A 159 7.18 -3.11 -12.49
CA ALA A 159 8.32 -2.39 -13.08
C ALA A 159 9.45 -2.07 -12.09
N LEU A 160 9.23 -2.22 -10.77
CA LEU A 160 10.17 -1.91 -9.68
C LEU A 160 10.74 -0.48 -9.72
N LYS A 161 10.00 0.45 -10.34
CA LYS A 161 10.32 1.88 -10.36
C LYS A 161 10.06 2.49 -8.99
N ILE A 162 10.99 3.31 -8.51
CA ILE A 162 10.88 4.03 -7.24
C ILE A 162 10.38 5.45 -7.50
N LEU A 163 9.36 5.86 -6.74
CA LEU A 163 8.86 7.23 -6.77
C LEU A 163 9.85 8.17 -6.07
N ASP A 164 10.22 9.27 -6.70
CA ASP A 164 10.91 10.37 -6.01
C ASP A 164 9.90 11.13 -5.14
N ILE A 165 9.70 10.64 -3.90
CA ILE A 165 8.62 11.08 -2.99
C ILE A 165 8.73 12.59 -2.73
N GLU A 166 9.92 13.11 -2.46
CA GLU A 166 10.12 14.54 -2.18
C GLU A 166 9.75 15.42 -3.38
N LYS A 167 10.14 15.02 -4.61
CA LYS A 167 9.78 15.74 -5.84
C LYS A 167 8.26 15.85 -5.99
N PHE A 168 7.55 14.74 -5.83
CA PHE A 168 6.10 14.70 -5.96
C PHE A 168 5.39 15.43 -4.81
N ALA A 169 5.90 15.33 -3.58
CA ALA A 169 5.38 16.06 -2.42
C ALA A 169 5.53 17.56 -2.57
N GLN A 170 6.71 18.04 -2.98
CA GLN A 170 6.97 19.47 -3.20
C GLN A 170 6.05 20.05 -4.26
N ALA A 171 5.87 19.34 -5.39
CA ALA A 171 4.93 19.77 -6.44
C ALA A 171 3.48 19.79 -5.93
N ALA A 172 3.04 18.75 -5.22
CA ALA A 172 1.70 18.67 -4.64
C ALA A 172 1.43 19.82 -3.66
N HIS A 173 2.33 20.03 -2.69
CA HIS A 173 2.18 21.05 -1.66
C HIS A 173 2.23 22.48 -2.22
N LYS A 174 3.05 22.75 -3.25
CA LYS A 174 3.09 24.04 -3.95
C LYS A 174 1.72 24.39 -4.55
N HIS A 175 0.97 23.40 -4.99
CA HIS A 175 -0.38 23.56 -5.52
C HIS A 175 -1.50 23.36 -4.49
N GLY A 176 -1.15 23.21 -3.20
CA GLY A 176 -2.11 23.08 -2.09
C GLY A 176 -2.94 21.82 -2.15
N VAL A 177 -2.33 20.69 -2.54
CA VAL A 177 -2.95 19.36 -2.56
C VAL A 177 -2.05 18.35 -1.89
N PRO A 178 -2.62 17.27 -1.27
CA PRO A 178 -1.82 16.23 -0.62
C PRO A 178 -1.20 15.27 -1.63
N LEU A 179 -0.09 14.62 -1.20
CA LEU A 179 0.47 13.44 -1.82
C LEU A 179 -0.01 12.18 -1.10
N ILE A 180 -0.68 11.28 -1.83
CA ILE A 180 -1.07 9.95 -1.38
C ILE A 180 -0.10 8.93 -1.98
N VAL A 181 0.44 8.03 -1.15
CA VAL A 181 1.44 7.04 -1.60
C VAL A 181 1.06 5.64 -1.14
N ASP A 182 1.02 4.69 -2.07
CA ASP A 182 0.93 3.26 -1.75
C ASP A 182 2.31 2.74 -1.33
N ASN A 183 2.44 2.29 -0.06
CA ASN A 183 3.69 1.80 0.53
C ASN A 183 3.66 0.27 0.75
N THR A 184 2.93 -0.45 -0.09
CA THR A 184 2.69 -1.89 0.08
C THR A 184 3.96 -2.73 0.06
N PHE A 185 4.91 -2.46 -0.86
CA PHE A 185 6.11 -3.30 -1.01
C PHE A 185 7.20 -2.98 0.00
N PRO A 186 7.62 -1.72 0.20
CA PRO A 186 8.64 -1.42 1.21
C PRO A 186 8.15 -1.66 2.63
N THR A 187 6.85 -1.53 2.89
CA THR A 187 6.27 -1.47 4.24
C THR A 187 6.93 -0.37 5.09
N PRO A 188 6.43 -0.06 6.29
CA PRO A 188 7.10 0.91 7.18
C PRO A 188 8.51 0.47 7.61
N ILE A 189 8.88 -0.79 7.37
CA ILE A 189 10.20 -1.31 7.77
C ILE A 189 11.31 -0.71 6.91
N PHE A 190 11.07 -0.58 5.60
CA PHE A 190 12.08 -0.06 4.67
C PHE A 190 11.83 1.38 4.26
N CYS A 191 10.58 1.86 4.26
CA CYS A 191 10.22 3.23 3.95
C CYS A 191 9.11 3.75 4.85
N ARG A 192 9.26 4.96 5.36
CA ARG A 192 8.19 5.72 6.03
C ARG A 192 7.95 6.99 5.20
N PRO A 193 7.02 6.97 4.24
CA PRO A 193 6.84 8.05 3.28
C PRO A 193 6.54 9.42 3.90
N PHE A 194 5.99 9.46 5.13
CA PHE A 194 5.77 10.71 5.87
C PHE A 194 7.06 11.47 6.16
N GLU A 195 8.19 10.78 6.33
CA GLU A 195 9.50 11.39 6.55
C GLU A 195 10.01 12.14 5.29
N TRP A 196 9.41 11.85 4.13
CA TRP A 196 9.74 12.39 2.82
C TRP A 196 8.65 13.31 2.24
N GLY A 197 7.64 13.68 3.03
CA GLY A 197 6.61 14.63 2.67
C GLY A 197 5.31 14.06 2.11
N ALA A 198 5.12 12.73 2.09
CA ALA A 198 3.80 12.17 1.84
C ALA A 198 2.82 12.55 2.96
N ASP A 199 1.55 12.71 2.62
CA ASP A 199 0.51 13.11 3.57
C ASP A 199 -0.36 11.94 3.99
N ILE A 200 -0.72 11.09 3.04
CA ILE A 200 -1.53 9.89 3.24
C ILE A 200 -0.77 8.68 2.70
N VAL A 201 -0.79 7.59 3.44
CA VAL A 201 -0.22 6.31 3.01
C VAL A 201 -1.31 5.26 2.92
N THR A 202 -1.29 4.49 1.84
CA THR A 202 -2.16 3.32 1.67
C THR A 202 -1.33 2.03 1.64
N HIS A 203 -1.98 0.92 1.99
CA HIS A 203 -1.39 -0.42 1.94
C HIS A 203 -2.39 -1.46 1.45
N SER A 204 -1.92 -2.37 0.62
CA SER A 204 -2.50 -3.70 0.56
C SER A 204 -1.90 -4.55 1.68
N THR A 205 -2.60 -4.66 2.81
CA THR A 205 -2.14 -5.48 3.94
C THR A 205 -2.14 -6.98 3.62
N THR A 206 -2.75 -7.37 2.50
CA THR A 206 -2.71 -8.70 1.89
C THR A 206 -1.28 -9.23 1.67
N LYS A 207 -0.31 -8.29 1.48
CA LYS A 207 1.06 -8.58 1.05
C LYS A 207 1.97 -8.81 2.27
N TYR A 208 3.16 -8.24 2.29
CA TYR A 208 4.15 -8.44 3.36
C TYR A 208 3.61 -8.19 4.77
N MET A 209 2.68 -7.24 4.99
CA MET A 209 2.16 -6.98 6.31
C MET A 209 1.49 -8.21 6.92
N ASN A 210 0.62 -8.90 6.17
CA ASN A 210 0.09 -10.20 6.56
C ASN A 210 1.16 -11.30 6.43
N GLY A 211 1.77 -11.41 5.24
CA GLY A 211 2.92 -12.24 4.93
C GLY A 211 2.67 -13.73 4.76
N PHE A 212 1.42 -14.20 4.86
CA PHE A 212 1.08 -15.63 4.85
C PHE A 212 0.03 -16.01 3.81
N ALA A 213 -0.41 -15.08 2.97
CA ALA A 213 -1.42 -15.29 1.92
C ALA A 213 -2.76 -15.87 2.43
N ASN A 214 -3.12 -15.61 3.68
CA ASN A 214 -4.30 -16.18 4.35
C ASN A 214 -5.46 -15.19 4.55
N SER A 215 -5.24 -13.89 4.28
CA SER A 215 -6.29 -12.89 4.33
C SER A 215 -6.04 -11.73 3.36
N VAL A 216 -7.11 -11.19 2.81
CA VAL A 216 -7.11 -9.97 2.00
C VAL A 216 -7.46 -8.79 2.91
N GLY A 217 -6.75 -7.68 2.75
CA GLY A 217 -7.01 -6.48 3.52
C GLY A 217 -6.27 -5.26 2.96
N GLY A 218 -6.60 -4.10 3.51
CA GLY A 218 -5.94 -2.83 3.23
C GLY A 218 -5.91 -1.94 4.46
N ALA A 219 -5.16 -0.85 4.36
CA ALA A 219 -5.10 0.18 5.38
C ALA A 219 -4.89 1.56 4.74
N VAL A 220 -5.43 2.59 5.38
CA VAL A 220 -5.14 4.00 5.08
C VAL A 220 -4.62 4.64 6.35
N VAL A 221 -3.52 5.37 6.25
CA VAL A 221 -2.87 6.08 7.36
C VAL A 221 -2.73 7.55 7.00
N ASP A 222 -3.09 8.43 7.92
CA ASP A 222 -2.94 9.89 7.79
C ASP A 222 -1.76 10.36 8.64
N SER A 223 -0.86 11.15 8.05
CA SER A 223 0.23 11.81 8.75
C SER A 223 -0.25 12.89 9.73
N GLY A 224 -1.39 13.51 9.45
CA GLY A 224 -1.88 14.71 10.13
C GLY A 224 -1.04 15.97 9.86
N ASN A 225 -0.22 15.97 8.81
CA ASN A 225 0.67 17.09 8.46
C ASN A 225 0.06 18.02 7.42
N PHE A 226 -0.86 17.54 6.60
CA PHE A 226 -1.51 18.38 5.59
C PHE A 226 -2.53 19.32 6.27
N ASP A 227 -2.38 20.61 6.04
CA ASP A 227 -3.30 21.63 6.61
C ASP A 227 -4.51 21.83 5.69
N TRP A 228 -5.57 21.07 5.95
CA TRP A 228 -6.83 21.13 5.22
C TRP A 228 -7.48 22.52 5.30
N THR A 229 -7.31 23.23 6.42
CA THR A 229 -7.94 24.53 6.67
C THR A 229 -7.34 25.63 5.82
N LYS A 230 -6.05 25.56 5.54
CA LYS A 230 -5.34 26.48 4.65
C LYS A 230 -5.88 26.43 3.21
N TYR A 231 -6.42 25.27 2.81
CA TYR A 231 -6.95 25.03 1.47
C TYR A 231 -8.43 24.65 1.49
N SER A 232 -9.20 25.31 2.38
CA SER A 232 -10.61 25.02 2.66
C SER A 232 -11.50 25.01 1.41
N GLU A 233 -11.27 25.90 0.47
CA GLU A 233 -12.00 25.96 -0.81
C GLU A 233 -11.81 24.69 -1.67
N LYS A 234 -10.65 24.04 -1.56
CA LYS A 234 -10.38 22.78 -2.26
C LYS A 234 -11.00 21.57 -1.56
N PHE A 235 -11.13 21.63 -0.24
CA PHE A 235 -11.56 20.49 0.58
C PHE A 235 -12.77 20.81 1.46
N PRO A 236 -13.89 21.31 0.87
CA PRO A 236 -15.07 21.69 1.65
C PRO A 236 -15.64 20.53 2.47
N GLY A 237 -15.56 19.28 1.97
CA GLY A 237 -16.03 18.09 2.71
C GLY A 237 -15.33 17.83 4.06
N LEU A 238 -14.19 18.48 4.36
CA LEU A 238 -13.50 18.43 5.64
C LEU A 238 -13.65 19.69 6.48
N THR A 239 -13.92 20.84 5.82
CA THR A 239 -13.79 22.17 6.39
C THR A 239 -15.10 22.96 6.46
N THR A 240 -16.20 22.39 5.96
CA THR A 240 -17.55 22.96 6.06
C THR A 240 -18.49 21.99 6.78
N PRO A 241 -19.63 22.48 7.31
CA PRO A 241 -20.60 21.65 8.01
C PRO A 241 -21.10 20.46 7.19
N ASP A 242 -21.04 19.26 7.74
CA ASP A 242 -21.60 18.03 7.17
C ASP A 242 -23.07 17.88 7.59
N GLU A 243 -23.98 17.94 6.63
CA GLU A 243 -25.43 17.82 6.88
C GLU A 243 -25.81 16.44 7.43
N THR A 244 -25.04 15.39 7.13
CA THR A 244 -25.29 14.02 7.61
C THR A 244 -24.88 13.80 9.07
N TYR A 245 -24.13 14.75 9.65
CA TYR A 245 -23.64 14.73 11.03
C TYR A 245 -23.95 16.05 11.76
N HIS A 246 -25.19 16.53 11.64
CA HIS A 246 -25.70 17.71 12.37
C HIS A 246 -24.85 18.99 12.22
N GLY A 247 -24.20 19.15 11.08
CA GLY A 247 -23.36 20.32 10.82
C GLY A 247 -21.93 20.21 11.38
N THR A 248 -21.46 19.02 11.70
CA THR A 248 -20.07 18.80 12.16
C THR A 248 -19.08 19.26 11.09
N VAL A 249 -18.10 20.08 11.50
CA VAL A 249 -16.91 20.42 10.71
C VAL A 249 -15.78 19.52 11.17
N TYR A 250 -15.31 18.59 10.31
CA TYR A 250 -14.36 17.56 10.72
C TYR A 250 -13.03 18.12 11.20
N THR A 251 -12.49 19.15 10.54
CA THR A 251 -11.23 19.79 10.96
C THR A 251 -11.32 20.49 12.31
N GLU A 252 -12.47 21.04 12.65
CA GLU A 252 -12.69 21.69 13.95
C GLU A 252 -12.90 20.65 15.08
N SER A 253 -13.70 19.61 14.79
CA SER A 253 -14.09 18.61 15.80
C SER A 253 -13.01 17.57 16.07
N PHE A 254 -12.19 17.21 15.06
CA PHE A 254 -11.25 16.10 15.13
C PHE A 254 -9.80 16.50 14.81
N GLY A 255 -9.54 17.75 14.48
CA GLY A 255 -8.21 18.28 14.24
C GLY A 255 -7.44 17.44 13.21
N LYS A 256 -6.29 16.94 13.60
CA LYS A 256 -5.41 16.15 12.72
C LYS A 256 -6.00 14.80 12.27
N ALA A 257 -6.99 14.25 12.97
CA ALA A 257 -7.64 12.99 12.60
C ALA A 257 -8.84 13.18 11.63
N ALA A 258 -9.15 14.41 11.25
CA ALA A 258 -10.32 14.78 10.44
C ALA A 258 -10.48 13.93 9.19
N TYR A 259 -9.39 13.66 8.47
CA TYR A 259 -9.41 12.90 7.22
C TYR A 259 -9.87 11.45 7.43
N ILE A 260 -9.33 10.75 8.44
CA ILE A 260 -9.72 9.37 8.75
C ILE A 260 -11.10 9.30 9.38
N VAL A 261 -11.47 10.26 10.24
CA VAL A 261 -12.82 10.30 10.84
C VAL A 261 -13.87 10.49 9.75
N LYS A 262 -13.69 11.45 8.84
CA LYS A 262 -14.59 11.62 7.68
C LYS A 262 -14.68 10.35 6.84
N MET A 263 -13.56 9.71 6.52
CA MET A 263 -13.55 8.45 5.76
C MET A 263 -14.38 7.37 6.46
N THR A 264 -14.26 7.25 7.78
CA THR A 264 -15.01 6.29 8.59
C THR A 264 -16.52 6.59 8.60
N THR A 265 -16.86 7.84 8.86
CA THR A 265 -18.26 8.27 9.07
C THR A 265 -19.06 8.41 7.78
N ASN A 266 -18.39 8.63 6.65
CA ASN A 266 -19.04 8.69 5.34
C ASN A 266 -18.76 7.38 4.55
N LEU A 267 -17.55 7.21 4.03
CA LEU A 267 -17.27 6.13 3.08
C LEU A 267 -17.38 4.73 3.70
N MET A 268 -16.79 4.52 4.86
CA MET A 268 -16.88 3.21 5.51
C MET A 268 -18.31 2.90 5.97
N ARG A 269 -19.01 3.89 6.53
CA ARG A 269 -20.42 3.74 6.93
C ARG A 269 -21.30 3.33 5.75
N ASP A 270 -21.13 3.98 4.60
CA ASP A 270 -22.07 3.87 3.48
C ASP A 270 -21.70 2.75 2.51
N LEU A 271 -20.40 2.52 2.26
CA LEU A 271 -19.90 1.52 1.31
C LEU A 271 -19.47 0.20 1.99
N GLY A 272 -19.10 0.24 3.27
CA GLY A 272 -18.96 -0.95 4.12
C GLY A 272 -17.76 -1.84 3.84
N SER A 273 -16.67 -1.34 3.24
CA SER A 273 -15.49 -2.15 2.91
C SER A 273 -14.59 -2.43 4.13
N ILE A 274 -15.15 -2.98 5.21
CA ILE A 274 -14.43 -3.36 6.42
C ILE A 274 -13.78 -4.74 6.28
N PRO A 275 -12.65 -5.02 6.96
CA PRO A 275 -12.19 -6.39 7.17
C PRO A 275 -12.99 -7.07 8.29
N SER A 276 -13.08 -8.40 8.25
CA SER A 276 -13.57 -9.13 9.42
C SER A 276 -12.58 -9.03 10.58
N PRO A 277 -13.03 -9.03 11.85
CA PRO A 277 -12.14 -9.03 13.01
C PRO A 277 -11.14 -10.20 12.99
N GLN A 278 -11.54 -11.35 12.46
CA GLN A 278 -10.65 -12.50 12.30
C GLN A 278 -9.50 -12.22 11.32
N ASN A 279 -9.79 -11.60 10.16
CA ASN A 279 -8.74 -11.22 9.21
C ASN A 279 -7.79 -10.16 9.81
N SER A 280 -8.34 -9.21 10.56
CA SER A 280 -7.53 -8.22 11.30
C SER A 280 -6.64 -8.88 12.35
N PHE A 281 -7.14 -9.90 13.05
CA PHE A 281 -6.32 -10.68 13.98
C PHE A 281 -5.15 -11.38 13.27
N TYR A 282 -5.38 -12.05 12.13
CA TYR A 282 -4.30 -12.66 11.34
C TYR A 282 -3.28 -11.63 10.86
N LEU A 283 -3.75 -10.47 10.43
CA LEU A 283 -2.88 -9.35 10.08
C LEU A 283 -2.04 -8.91 11.29
N GLY A 284 -2.66 -8.76 12.47
CA GLY A 284 -1.97 -8.42 13.72
C GLY A 284 -0.83 -9.37 14.05
N VAL A 285 -1.06 -10.69 13.92
CA VAL A 285 -0.03 -11.73 14.09
C VAL A 285 1.08 -11.60 13.04
N GLY A 286 0.73 -11.35 11.78
CA GLY A 286 1.70 -11.11 10.71
C GLY A 286 2.59 -9.91 10.97
N LEU A 287 2.05 -8.83 11.52
CA LEU A 287 2.79 -7.61 11.84
C LEU A 287 3.85 -7.82 12.93
N GLU A 288 3.65 -8.75 13.86
CA GLU A 288 4.61 -9.00 14.95
C GLU A 288 5.98 -9.46 14.43
N THR A 289 6.02 -10.18 13.30
CA THR A 289 7.25 -10.68 12.68
C THR A 289 7.65 -9.91 11.42
N LEU A 290 6.95 -8.82 11.10
CA LEU A 290 7.14 -8.08 9.83
C LEU A 290 8.60 -7.66 9.64
N HIS A 291 9.23 -7.08 10.66
CA HIS A 291 10.62 -6.61 10.58
C HIS A 291 11.60 -7.75 10.23
N LEU A 292 11.46 -8.91 10.87
CA LEU A 292 12.31 -10.10 10.61
C LEU A 292 12.10 -10.64 9.20
N ARG A 293 10.83 -10.69 8.76
CA ARG A 293 10.50 -11.20 7.43
C ARG A 293 10.97 -10.27 6.31
N MET A 294 10.82 -8.96 6.47
CA MET A 294 11.27 -7.99 5.47
C MET A 294 12.79 -8.07 5.24
N GLU A 295 13.59 -8.13 6.31
CA GLU A 295 15.03 -8.31 6.22
C GLU A 295 15.38 -9.60 5.46
N ARG A 296 14.79 -10.74 5.82
CA ARG A 296 15.05 -12.02 5.15
C ARG A 296 14.60 -12.04 3.69
N HIS A 297 13.42 -11.48 3.38
CA HIS A 297 12.97 -11.34 1.98
C HIS A 297 13.98 -10.56 1.13
N TYR A 298 14.46 -9.44 1.66
CA TYR A 298 15.43 -8.61 0.95
C TYR A 298 16.79 -9.31 0.78
N GLU A 299 17.31 -9.94 1.84
CA GLU A 299 18.57 -10.71 1.79
C GLU A 299 18.51 -11.82 0.74
N ASN A 300 17.45 -12.61 0.74
CA ASN A 300 17.25 -13.69 -0.21
C ASN A 300 17.12 -13.15 -1.65
N ALA A 301 16.33 -12.08 -1.85
CA ALA A 301 16.17 -11.47 -3.15
C ALA A 301 17.48 -10.88 -3.69
N LEU A 302 18.27 -10.22 -2.83
CA LEU A 302 19.58 -9.67 -3.22
C LEU A 302 20.57 -10.77 -3.59
N ALA A 303 20.60 -11.86 -2.82
CA ALA A 303 21.47 -13.01 -3.11
C ALA A 303 21.09 -13.66 -4.46
N LEU A 304 19.80 -13.89 -4.68
CA LEU A 304 19.31 -14.44 -5.96
C LEU A 304 19.56 -13.49 -7.12
N ALA A 305 19.29 -12.19 -6.97
CA ALA A 305 19.53 -11.19 -8.02
C ALA A 305 21.00 -11.14 -8.44
N LYS A 306 21.95 -11.15 -7.47
CA LYS A 306 23.40 -11.22 -7.73
C LYS A 306 23.83 -12.52 -8.42
N HIS A 307 23.14 -13.62 -8.14
CA HIS A 307 23.36 -14.90 -8.83
C HIS A 307 22.88 -14.83 -10.29
N LEU A 308 21.66 -14.33 -10.49
CA LEU A 308 21.04 -14.19 -11.82
C LEU A 308 21.82 -13.24 -12.75
N GLU A 309 22.38 -12.13 -12.23
CA GLU A 309 23.23 -11.21 -13.02
C GLU A 309 24.40 -11.91 -13.70
N LYS A 310 24.88 -13.03 -13.15
CA LYS A 310 26.03 -13.77 -13.66
C LYS A 310 25.63 -15.00 -14.48
N HIS A 311 24.33 -15.33 -14.49
CA HIS A 311 23.85 -16.55 -15.10
C HIS A 311 23.75 -16.42 -16.64
N PRO A 312 24.38 -17.33 -17.44
CA PRO A 312 24.47 -17.16 -18.91
C PRO A 312 23.10 -17.23 -19.63
N LYS A 313 22.06 -17.80 -18.99
CA LYS A 313 20.70 -17.88 -19.55
C LYS A 313 19.78 -16.75 -19.10
N VAL A 314 20.29 -15.77 -18.38
CA VAL A 314 19.56 -14.55 -17.95
C VAL A 314 20.05 -13.38 -18.79
N SER A 315 19.12 -12.66 -19.41
CA SER A 315 19.41 -11.54 -20.31
C SER A 315 19.54 -10.20 -19.57
N TRP A 316 18.77 -10.02 -18.50
CA TRP A 316 18.78 -8.83 -17.64
C TRP A 316 18.15 -9.15 -16.27
N VAL A 317 18.50 -8.35 -15.28
CA VAL A 317 17.89 -8.41 -13.93
C VAL A 317 17.58 -6.99 -13.49
N SER A 318 16.39 -6.75 -12.96
CA SER A 318 15.98 -5.51 -12.32
C SER A 318 15.68 -5.77 -10.85
N PHE A 319 16.48 -5.14 -10.00
CA PHE A 319 16.34 -5.14 -8.55
C PHE A 319 17.13 -3.97 -7.97
N SER A 320 16.47 -3.06 -7.31
CA SER A 320 17.04 -1.79 -6.83
C SER A 320 18.19 -1.94 -5.81
N GLY A 321 18.37 -3.15 -5.24
CA GLY A 321 19.52 -3.50 -4.40
C GLY A 321 20.81 -3.76 -5.17
N LEU A 322 20.78 -3.93 -6.50
CA LEU A 322 21.95 -4.09 -7.35
C LEU A 322 22.57 -2.72 -7.68
N GLU A 323 23.88 -2.59 -7.58
CA GLU A 323 24.58 -1.31 -7.83
C GLU A 323 24.40 -0.76 -9.26
N LYS A 324 24.14 -1.67 -10.22
CA LYS A 324 23.94 -1.31 -11.64
C LYS A 324 22.49 -1.04 -12.01
N ASP A 325 21.55 -1.26 -11.10
CA ASP A 325 20.14 -0.99 -11.35
C ASP A 325 19.90 0.52 -11.47
N SER A 326 19.08 0.92 -12.43
CA SER A 326 18.77 2.34 -12.68
C SER A 326 18.07 3.02 -11.49
N GLN A 327 17.47 2.26 -10.59
CA GLN A 327 16.77 2.77 -9.40
C GLN A 327 17.66 2.77 -8.14
N HIS A 328 18.93 2.34 -8.25
CA HIS A 328 19.81 2.16 -7.09
C HIS A 328 20.02 3.44 -6.28
N GLU A 329 20.22 4.59 -6.92
CA GLU A 329 20.41 5.85 -6.21
C GLU A 329 19.15 6.33 -5.48
N LEU A 330 17.96 6.15 -6.07
CA LEU A 330 16.70 6.43 -5.38
C LEU A 330 16.45 5.42 -4.24
N ALA A 331 16.85 4.15 -4.43
CA ALA A 331 16.79 3.15 -3.36
C ALA A 331 17.68 3.52 -2.18
N LYS A 332 18.90 3.98 -2.41
CA LYS A 332 19.80 4.47 -1.32
C LYS A 332 19.18 5.62 -0.55
N LYS A 333 18.45 6.50 -1.24
CA LYS A 333 17.80 7.65 -0.62
C LYS A 333 16.58 7.23 0.21
N TYR A 334 15.62 6.55 -0.39
CA TYR A 334 14.30 6.27 0.21
C TYR A 334 14.21 4.93 0.94
N LEU A 335 15.05 3.96 0.57
CA LEU A 335 15.01 2.56 0.98
C LEU A 335 16.38 2.07 1.47
N PRO A 336 17.08 2.81 2.36
CA PRO A 336 18.49 2.55 2.69
C PRO A 336 18.72 1.21 3.40
N LYS A 337 17.66 0.60 3.97
CA LYS A 337 17.75 -0.69 4.69
C LYS A 337 17.36 -1.88 3.83
N GLY A 338 16.85 -1.66 2.63
CA GLY A 338 16.32 -2.66 1.72
C GLY A 338 15.05 -2.18 1.02
N SER A 339 14.66 -2.83 -0.06
CA SER A 339 13.51 -2.40 -0.87
C SER A 339 12.29 -3.32 -0.76
N CYS A 340 12.46 -4.59 -1.09
CA CYS A 340 11.45 -5.64 -1.01
C CYS A 340 12.08 -7.00 -1.35
N GLY A 341 11.27 -8.06 -1.39
CA GLY A 341 11.67 -9.39 -1.85
C GLY A 341 11.27 -9.69 -3.31
N VAL A 342 10.86 -8.69 -4.10
CA VAL A 342 10.44 -8.91 -5.50
C VAL A 342 11.57 -8.55 -6.45
N ILE A 343 11.89 -9.45 -7.37
CA ILE A 343 12.84 -9.25 -8.47
C ILE A 343 12.13 -9.44 -9.80
N SER A 344 12.61 -8.76 -10.84
CA SER A 344 12.21 -9.00 -12.23
C SER A 344 13.44 -9.33 -13.05
N PHE A 345 13.35 -10.30 -13.94
CA PHE A 345 14.45 -10.67 -14.83
C PHE A 345 13.94 -11.26 -16.14
N GLY A 346 14.78 -11.23 -17.18
CA GLY A 346 14.50 -11.82 -18.48
C GLY A 346 15.32 -13.09 -18.68
N VAL A 347 14.72 -14.09 -19.35
CA VAL A 347 15.38 -15.35 -19.74
C VAL A 347 15.77 -15.29 -21.21
N VAL A 348 16.99 -15.71 -21.52
CA VAL A 348 17.46 -15.84 -22.93
C VAL A 348 16.57 -16.82 -23.69
N GLY A 349 16.01 -16.41 -24.80
CA GLY A 349 15.05 -17.17 -25.59
C GLY A 349 13.61 -16.62 -25.54
N GLY A 350 13.42 -15.49 -24.84
CA GLY A 350 12.16 -14.74 -24.86
C GLY A 350 10.99 -15.44 -24.17
N ARG A 351 9.78 -15.19 -24.66
CA ARG A 351 8.52 -15.67 -24.07
C ARG A 351 8.46 -17.18 -23.87
N GLU A 352 8.87 -17.95 -24.86
CA GLU A 352 8.81 -19.44 -24.78
C GLU A 352 9.76 -19.98 -23.72
N ALA A 353 10.97 -19.45 -23.63
CA ALA A 353 11.94 -19.81 -22.62
C ALA A 353 11.44 -19.41 -21.20
N ALA A 354 10.81 -18.24 -21.06
CA ALA A 354 10.22 -17.82 -19.81
C ALA A 354 9.10 -18.75 -19.32
N VAL A 355 8.21 -19.17 -20.21
CA VAL A 355 7.15 -20.15 -19.89
C VAL A 355 7.76 -21.49 -19.49
N LYS A 356 8.73 -22.00 -20.28
CA LYS A 356 9.41 -23.25 -20.00
C LYS A 356 10.16 -23.24 -18.65
N PHE A 357 10.83 -22.13 -18.34
CA PHE A 357 11.46 -21.91 -17.03
C PHE A 357 10.44 -22.04 -15.91
N MET A 358 9.33 -21.28 -15.97
CA MET A 358 8.30 -21.32 -14.93
C MET A 358 7.72 -22.72 -14.72
N ASP A 359 7.40 -23.42 -15.82
CA ASP A 359 6.84 -24.79 -15.78
C ASP A 359 7.84 -25.83 -15.26
N SER A 360 9.14 -25.49 -15.20
CA SER A 360 10.22 -26.36 -14.71
C SER A 360 10.56 -26.16 -13.23
N LEU A 361 10.04 -25.11 -12.59
CA LEU A 361 10.24 -24.86 -11.16
C LEU A 361 9.58 -25.95 -10.31
N LYS A 362 10.19 -26.28 -9.17
CA LYS A 362 9.73 -27.32 -8.26
C LYS A 362 9.38 -26.78 -6.86
N LEU A 363 10.12 -25.76 -6.40
CA LEU A 363 9.91 -25.09 -5.14
C LEU A 363 9.01 -23.87 -5.31
N ALA A 364 9.36 -22.96 -6.25
CA ALA A 364 8.62 -21.73 -6.48
C ALA A 364 7.27 -22.02 -7.15
N ALA A 365 6.19 -21.55 -6.53
CA ALA A 365 4.84 -21.75 -7.03
C ALA A 365 4.43 -20.71 -8.09
N ILE A 366 3.75 -21.14 -9.15
CA ILE A 366 3.13 -20.26 -10.14
C ILE A 366 1.81 -19.77 -9.56
N VAL A 367 1.79 -18.53 -9.08
CA VAL A 367 0.57 -17.89 -8.52
C VAL A 367 0.53 -16.40 -8.85
N THR A 368 -0.66 -15.83 -8.90
CA THR A 368 -0.84 -14.39 -9.10
C THR A 368 -0.44 -13.56 -7.88
N HIS A 369 -0.29 -14.20 -6.72
CA HIS A 369 0.11 -13.56 -5.47
C HIS A 369 1.57 -13.07 -5.51
N VAL A 370 1.95 -12.28 -4.52
CA VAL A 370 3.29 -11.70 -4.32
C VAL A 370 3.45 -11.32 -2.86
N ALA A 371 4.68 -11.33 -2.38
CA ALA A 371 4.99 -10.80 -1.04
C ALA A 371 4.39 -11.64 0.11
N ASP A 372 4.57 -12.95 0.04
CA ASP A 372 4.31 -13.88 1.15
C ASP A 372 5.58 -14.67 1.51
N ALA A 373 5.53 -15.42 2.60
CA ALA A 373 6.67 -16.19 3.12
C ALA A 373 7.24 -17.22 2.13
N ARG A 374 6.47 -17.63 1.13
CA ARG A 374 6.87 -18.62 0.13
C ARG A 374 7.26 -17.96 -1.18
N THR A 375 8.29 -18.50 -1.80
CA THR A 375 8.73 -18.06 -3.13
C THR A 375 7.65 -18.38 -4.17
N CYS A 376 7.30 -17.38 -4.97
CA CYS A 376 6.34 -17.53 -6.07
C CYS A 376 6.77 -16.74 -7.32
N VAL A 377 6.24 -17.16 -8.46
CA VAL A 377 6.63 -16.64 -9.76
C VAL A 377 5.43 -16.34 -10.64
N LEU A 378 5.58 -15.32 -11.48
CA LEU A 378 4.60 -14.94 -12.49
C LEU A 378 5.33 -14.48 -13.76
N HIS A 379 4.81 -14.88 -14.92
CA HIS A 379 5.18 -14.35 -16.22
C HIS A 379 4.03 -13.47 -16.75
N PRO A 380 4.10 -12.13 -16.62
CA PRO A 380 2.97 -11.24 -16.93
C PRO A 380 2.45 -11.40 -18.36
N ALA A 381 3.35 -11.52 -19.34
CA ALA A 381 2.99 -11.58 -20.76
C ALA A 381 2.14 -12.81 -21.14
N SER A 382 2.26 -13.94 -20.41
CA SER A 382 1.42 -15.14 -20.63
C SER A 382 0.22 -15.23 -19.70
N THR A 383 0.12 -14.37 -18.68
CA THR A 383 -0.90 -14.45 -17.63
C THR A 383 -1.70 -13.16 -17.49
N THR A 384 -1.27 -12.25 -16.62
CA THR A 384 -2.02 -11.03 -16.26
C THR A 384 -2.15 -10.01 -17.40
N HIS A 385 -1.26 -10.03 -18.38
CA HIS A 385 -1.23 -9.13 -19.55
C HIS A 385 -1.40 -9.88 -20.87
N ARG A 386 -1.87 -11.13 -20.84
CA ARG A 386 -1.99 -12.00 -22.03
C ARG A 386 -2.87 -11.46 -23.16
N GLN A 387 -3.66 -10.44 -22.88
CA GLN A 387 -4.53 -9.78 -23.87
C GLN A 387 -3.80 -8.71 -24.68
N MET A 388 -2.58 -8.31 -24.23
CA MET A 388 -1.75 -7.32 -24.91
C MET A 388 -0.83 -7.99 -25.94
N ASN A 389 -0.60 -7.32 -27.06
CA ASN A 389 0.47 -7.67 -27.99
C ASN A 389 1.82 -7.19 -27.45
N ASP A 390 2.93 -7.55 -28.13
CA ASP A 390 4.28 -7.24 -27.64
C ASP A 390 4.59 -5.74 -27.62
N GLU A 391 4.01 -4.94 -28.52
CA GLU A 391 4.17 -3.48 -28.56
C GLU A 391 3.44 -2.84 -27.34
N GLU A 392 2.24 -3.30 -27.07
CA GLU A 392 1.45 -2.86 -25.91
C GLU A 392 2.10 -3.27 -24.58
N LEU A 393 2.70 -4.47 -24.53
CA LEU A 393 3.45 -4.93 -23.36
C LEU A 393 4.67 -4.04 -23.10
N LEU A 394 5.48 -3.75 -24.11
CA LEU A 394 6.65 -2.87 -23.99
C LEU A 394 6.24 -1.45 -23.60
N ALA A 395 5.15 -0.92 -24.14
CA ALA A 395 4.60 0.38 -23.75
C ALA A 395 4.14 0.41 -22.29
N ALA A 396 3.71 -0.75 -21.73
CA ALA A 396 3.35 -0.92 -20.33
C ALA A 396 4.57 -1.22 -19.42
N GLY A 397 5.80 -1.22 -19.96
CA GLY A 397 7.02 -1.54 -19.22
C GLY A 397 7.18 -3.03 -18.89
N VAL A 398 6.49 -3.90 -19.64
CA VAL A 398 6.53 -5.36 -19.46
C VAL A 398 7.16 -5.97 -20.70
N SER A 399 8.41 -6.44 -20.59
CA SER A 399 9.03 -7.14 -21.70
C SER A 399 8.44 -8.55 -21.84
N PRO A 400 8.35 -9.10 -23.09
CA PRO A 400 7.78 -10.44 -23.32
C PRO A 400 8.50 -11.60 -22.62
N ASP A 401 9.76 -11.41 -22.23
CA ASP A 401 10.59 -12.36 -21.49
C ASP A 401 10.60 -12.11 -19.97
N LEU A 402 9.86 -11.09 -19.47
CA LEU A 402 9.87 -10.69 -18.07
C LEU A 402 9.27 -11.78 -17.18
N ILE A 403 10.07 -12.25 -16.24
CA ILE A 403 9.64 -13.05 -15.11
C ILE A 403 9.68 -12.18 -13.86
N ARG A 404 8.59 -12.12 -13.12
CA ARG A 404 8.53 -11.53 -11.79
C ARG A 404 8.56 -12.64 -10.75
N MET A 405 9.58 -12.65 -9.90
CA MET A 405 9.70 -13.59 -8.79
C MET A 405 9.58 -12.85 -7.46
N SER A 406 8.65 -13.28 -6.63
CA SER A 406 8.54 -12.85 -5.24
C SER A 406 9.29 -13.87 -4.39
N VAL A 407 10.47 -13.47 -3.94
CA VAL A 407 11.39 -14.33 -3.20
C VAL A 407 10.91 -14.44 -1.75
N GLY A 408 10.72 -15.65 -1.28
CA GLY A 408 10.26 -15.96 0.07
C GLY A 408 11.38 -15.93 1.11
N ILE A 409 11.09 -16.53 2.27
CA ILE A 409 12.01 -16.60 3.41
C ILE A 409 12.59 -18.00 3.62
N GLU A 410 12.47 -18.87 2.63
CA GLU A 410 13.11 -20.18 2.60
C GLU A 410 14.63 -20.06 2.62
N ASP A 411 15.34 -21.17 2.74
CA ASP A 411 16.80 -21.16 2.57
C ASP A 411 17.15 -20.71 1.15
N VAL A 412 18.00 -19.70 1.05
CA VAL A 412 18.36 -19.08 -0.23
C VAL A 412 19.05 -20.05 -1.19
N GLN A 413 19.79 -21.04 -0.69
CA GLN A 413 20.44 -22.04 -1.53
C GLN A 413 19.43 -22.97 -2.21
N ASP A 414 18.33 -23.29 -1.52
CA ASP A 414 17.24 -24.08 -2.10
C ASP A 414 16.53 -23.30 -3.21
N ILE A 415 16.32 -21.99 -3.00
CA ILE A 415 15.72 -21.12 -4.01
C ILE A 415 16.62 -21.03 -5.25
N ILE A 416 17.92 -20.80 -5.06
CA ILE A 416 18.91 -20.74 -6.15
C ILE A 416 18.97 -22.06 -6.90
N ALA A 417 19.02 -23.18 -6.19
CA ALA A 417 19.06 -24.50 -6.80
C ALA A 417 17.81 -24.80 -7.64
N ASP A 418 16.62 -24.36 -7.18
CA ASP A 418 15.38 -24.50 -7.96
C ASP A 418 15.40 -23.66 -9.23
N VAL A 419 15.90 -22.44 -9.14
CA VAL A 419 16.04 -21.53 -10.30
C VAL A 419 17.05 -22.09 -11.30
N ASP A 420 18.23 -22.53 -10.87
CA ASP A 420 19.27 -23.07 -11.74
C ASP A 420 18.78 -24.31 -12.50
N GLN A 421 18.16 -25.29 -11.78
CA GLN A 421 17.65 -26.48 -12.43
C GLN A 421 16.54 -26.18 -13.43
N ALA A 422 15.75 -25.11 -13.23
CA ALA A 422 14.72 -24.68 -14.16
C ALA A 422 15.29 -23.95 -15.39
N LEU A 423 16.35 -23.16 -15.22
CA LEU A 423 17.07 -22.50 -16.31
C LEU A 423 17.81 -23.49 -17.19
N GLU A 424 18.22 -24.64 -16.68
CA GLU A 424 18.90 -25.68 -17.46
C GLU A 424 17.98 -26.44 -18.45
N LYS A 425 16.69 -26.39 -18.27
CA LYS A 425 15.69 -27.06 -19.12
C LYS A 425 15.47 -26.33 -20.44
#